data_21682ecb4163dd4dbd2db0880bb5f907
#
_entry.id   21682ecb4163dd4dbd2db0880bb5f907
#
_cell.length_a   1.000
_cell.length_b   1.000
_cell.length_c   1.000
_cell.angle_alpha   90.00
_cell.angle_beta   90.00
_cell.angle_gamma   90.00
#
_symmetry.space_group_name_H-M   'P 1'
#
loop_
_entity.id
_entity.type
_entity.pdbx_description
1 polymer ?
#
loop_
_entity_poly.entity_id
_entity_poly.type
_entity_poly.pdbx_seq_one_letter_code
_entity_poly.pdbx_strand_id
1 'polypeptide(L)'
;EEIIAAAKKASLHAFVMTLPHGYDTEVGELGDTLSGGEKQRIGIARAFLHDAPLLLLDEPTSNVDSINEGIILKALQAQKGKKSILLVSHRESTMAIADRIYRVKDGRMTEI
;
A
#
# COMPACT_ATOMS: atom_id res chain seq x y z
N GLU A 1 -13.63 -10.79 -9.87
CA GLU A 1 -12.45 -11.64 -9.65
C GLU A 1 -11.14 -10.86 -9.64
N GLU A 2 -10.95 -9.90 -10.59
CA GLU A 2 -9.78 -9.05 -10.61
C GLU A 2 -9.68 -8.17 -9.36
N ILE A 3 -10.82 -7.68 -8.89
CA ILE A 3 -10.90 -6.87 -7.68
C ILE A 3 -10.49 -7.71 -6.47
N ILE A 4 -10.98 -8.93 -6.38
CA ILE A 4 -10.65 -9.85 -5.29
C ILE A 4 -9.16 -10.18 -5.31
N ALA A 5 -8.60 -10.45 -6.49
CA ALA A 5 -7.18 -10.74 -6.63
C ALA A 5 -6.32 -9.56 -6.18
N ALA A 6 -6.68 -8.33 -6.57
CA ALA A 6 -5.97 -7.13 -6.13
C ALA A 6 -6.07 -6.93 -4.63
N ALA A 7 -7.25 -7.17 -4.05
CA ALA A 7 -7.46 -7.07 -2.61
C ALA A 7 -6.62 -8.09 -1.84
N LYS A 8 -6.48 -9.29 -2.36
CA LYS A 8 -5.63 -10.32 -1.74
C LYS A 8 -4.16 -9.91 -1.76
N LYS A 9 -3.69 -9.34 -2.87
CA LYS A 9 -2.31 -8.85 -2.98
C LYS A 9 -2.03 -7.73 -1.98
N ALA A 10 -3.03 -6.89 -1.70
CA ALA A 10 -2.91 -5.79 -0.74
C ALA A 10 -3.21 -6.23 0.70
N SER A 11 -3.44 -7.52 0.94
CA SER A 11 -3.81 -8.07 2.24
C SER A 11 -5.09 -7.44 2.79
N LEU A 12 -6.04 -7.17 1.91
CA LEU A 12 -7.29 -6.49 2.24
C LEU A 12 -8.51 -7.42 2.21
N HIS A 13 -8.42 -8.52 1.46
CA HIS A 13 -9.56 -9.41 1.22
C HIS A 13 -10.22 -9.90 2.51
N ALA A 14 -9.43 -10.38 3.47
CA ALA A 14 -9.97 -10.90 4.72
C ALA A 14 -10.78 -9.85 5.48
N PHE A 15 -10.30 -8.60 5.49
CA PHE A 15 -11.01 -7.51 6.11
C PHE A 15 -12.35 -7.24 5.40
N VAL A 16 -12.33 -7.20 4.07
CA VAL A 16 -13.55 -6.94 3.28
C VAL A 16 -14.61 -8.00 3.56
N MET A 17 -14.21 -9.24 3.74
CA MET A 17 -15.15 -10.33 4.03
C MET A 17 -15.79 -10.22 5.42
N THR A 18 -15.27 -9.37 6.30
CA THR A 18 -15.90 -9.08 7.59
C THR A 18 -16.97 -8.00 7.51
N LEU A 19 -17.06 -7.30 6.38
CA LEU A 19 -18.01 -6.22 6.21
C LEU A 19 -19.43 -6.75 5.95
N PRO A 20 -20.48 -5.99 6.33
CA PRO A 20 -21.87 -6.46 6.21
C PRO A 20 -22.26 -6.93 4.80
N HIS A 21 -21.75 -6.28 3.78
CA HIS A 21 -22.05 -6.62 2.38
C HIS A 21 -20.80 -6.98 1.57
N GLY A 22 -19.72 -7.36 2.27
CA GLY A 22 -18.46 -7.71 1.61
C GLY A 22 -17.98 -6.59 0.68
N TYR A 23 -17.72 -6.95 -0.57
CA TYR A 23 -17.25 -5.99 -1.59
C TYR A 23 -18.32 -4.98 -2.02
N ASP A 24 -19.58 -5.24 -1.72
CA ASP A 24 -20.70 -4.34 -2.04
C ASP A 24 -21.00 -3.35 -0.92
N THR A 25 -20.21 -3.36 0.15
CA THR A 25 -20.39 -2.44 1.26
C THR A 25 -20.04 -1.01 0.82
N GLU A 26 -20.92 -0.06 1.14
CA GLU A 26 -20.70 1.33 0.78
C GLU A 26 -19.64 1.97 1.69
N VAL A 27 -18.59 2.50 1.07
CA VAL A 27 -17.48 3.13 1.80
C VAL A 27 -17.92 4.38 2.54
N GLY A 28 -18.90 5.11 1.98
CA GLY A 28 -19.42 6.31 2.62
C GLY A 28 -20.01 6.05 4.00
N GLU A 29 -20.63 4.88 4.20
CA GLU A 29 -21.18 4.48 5.49
C GLU A 29 -20.09 4.06 6.47
N LEU A 30 -18.97 3.57 5.95
CA LEU A 30 -17.84 3.07 6.75
C LEU A 30 -16.69 4.07 6.85
N GLY A 31 -16.79 5.22 6.20
CA GLY A 31 -15.68 6.18 6.11
C GLY A 31 -15.05 6.53 7.45
N ASP A 32 -15.90 6.67 8.49
CA ASP A 32 -15.45 7.02 9.82
C ASP A 32 -15.01 5.81 10.65
N THR A 33 -15.32 4.60 10.18
CA THR A 33 -14.98 3.37 10.91
C THR A 33 -13.77 2.65 10.34
N LEU A 34 -13.32 3.02 9.14
CA LEU A 34 -12.11 2.47 8.55
C LEU A 34 -10.88 3.05 9.23
N SER A 35 -9.94 2.18 9.60
CA SER A 35 -8.65 2.61 10.13
C SER A 35 -7.80 3.21 9.00
N GLY A 36 -6.74 3.95 9.39
CA GLY A 36 -5.76 4.46 8.42
C GLY A 36 -5.12 3.36 7.60
N GLY A 37 -4.84 2.21 8.24
CA GLY A 37 -4.24 1.06 7.55
C GLY A 37 -5.17 0.47 6.52
N GLU A 38 -6.46 0.37 6.82
CA GLU A 38 -7.45 -0.16 5.89
C GLU A 38 -7.64 0.78 4.69
N LYS A 39 -7.69 2.09 4.95
CA LYS A 39 -7.78 3.09 3.88
C LYS A 39 -6.56 3.03 2.97
N GLN A 40 -5.37 2.90 3.53
CA GLN A 40 -4.14 2.79 2.75
C GLN A 40 -4.12 1.51 1.92
N ARG A 41 -4.56 0.38 2.47
CA ARG A 41 -4.61 -0.88 1.73
C ARG A 41 -5.63 -0.83 0.58
N ILE A 42 -6.73 -0.11 0.75
CA ILE A 42 -7.67 0.12 -0.36
C ILE A 42 -6.98 0.88 -1.49
N GLY A 43 -6.21 1.92 -1.17
CA GLY A 43 -5.44 2.65 -2.17
C GLY A 43 -4.42 1.78 -2.88
N ILE A 44 -3.73 0.92 -2.14
CA ILE A 44 -2.75 -0.01 -2.70
C ILE A 44 -3.44 -1.05 -3.59
N ALA A 45 -4.59 -1.58 -3.16
CA ALA A 45 -5.36 -2.53 -3.96
C ALA A 45 -5.79 -1.90 -5.30
N ARG A 46 -6.19 -0.64 -5.27
CA ARG A 46 -6.55 0.10 -6.50
C ARG A 46 -5.36 0.20 -7.44
N ALA A 47 -4.17 0.47 -6.90
CA ALA A 47 -2.96 0.53 -7.71
C ALA A 47 -2.62 -0.85 -8.32
N PHE A 48 -2.79 -1.91 -7.56
CA PHE A 48 -2.57 -3.28 -8.06
C PHE A 48 -3.60 -3.67 -9.13
N LEU A 49 -4.84 -3.24 -8.95
CA LEU A 49 -5.90 -3.52 -9.91
C LEU A 49 -5.61 -2.85 -11.26
N HIS A 50 -5.04 -1.65 -11.22
CA HIS A 50 -4.64 -0.94 -12.43
C HIS A 50 -3.53 -1.68 -13.18
N ASP A 51 -2.73 -2.45 -12.47
CA ASP A 51 -1.69 -3.34 -13.01
C ASP A 51 -0.67 -2.66 -13.92
N ALA A 52 -0.29 -1.44 -13.58
CA ALA A 52 0.78 -0.74 -14.30
C ALA A 52 2.14 -1.36 -13.97
N PRO A 53 3.10 -1.34 -14.90
CA PRO A 53 4.44 -1.87 -14.64
C PRO A 53 5.24 -1.07 -13.61
N LEU A 54 4.86 0.19 -13.38
CA LEU A 54 5.49 1.06 -12.38
C LEU A 54 4.44 1.55 -11.38
N LEU A 55 4.70 1.33 -10.10
CA LEU A 55 3.89 1.86 -9.02
C LEU A 55 4.60 3.06 -8.40
N LEU A 56 3.89 4.17 -8.26
CA LEU A 56 4.38 5.34 -7.54
C LEU A 56 3.57 5.46 -6.25
N LEU A 57 4.24 5.34 -5.11
CA LEU A 57 3.59 5.37 -3.81
C LEU A 57 4.21 6.48 -2.96
N ASP A 58 3.40 7.45 -2.58
CA ASP A 58 3.84 8.58 -1.77
C ASP A 58 3.35 8.36 -0.34
N GLU A 59 4.31 8.16 0.57
CA GLU A 59 4.04 7.93 1.98
C GLU A 59 3.01 6.82 2.21
N PRO A 60 3.23 5.59 1.68
CA PRO A 60 2.21 4.53 1.71
C PRO A 60 1.88 4.02 3.11
N THR A 61 2.72 4.30 4.11
CA THR A 61 2.48 3.88 5.50
C THR A 61 2.25 5.05 6.44
N SER A 62 1.97 6.24 5.89
CA SER A 62 1.68 7.43 6.66
C SER A 62 0.40 7.25 7.48
N ASN A 63 0.43 7.65 8.75
CA ASN A 63 -0.72 7.62 9.65
C ASN A 63 -1.29 6.22 9.91
N VAL A 64 -0.46 5.18 9.81
CA VAL A 64 -0.86 3.82 10.16
C VAL A 64 -0.05 3.33 11.36
N ASP A 65 -0.62 2.40 12.12
CA ASP A 65 0.10 1.80 13.25
C ASP A 65 1.15 0.80 12.75
N SER A 66 1.99 0.32 13.66
CA SER A 66 3.10 -0.57 13.29
C SER A 66 2.64 -1.91 12.72
N ILE A 67 1.50 -2.43 13.16
CA ILE A 67 0.95 -3.68 12.65
C ILE A 67 0.49 -3.51 11.20
N ASN A 68 -0.30 -2.48 10.93
CA ASN A 68 -0.76 -2.19 9.58
C ASN A 68 0.40 -1.81 8.65
N GLU A 69 1.39 -1.09 9.17
CA GLU A 69 2.60 -0.79 8.41
C GLU A 69 3.29 -2.06 7.94
N GLY A 70 3.47 -3.02 8.86
CA GLY A 70 4.08 -4.31 8.52
C GLY A 70 3.31 -5.06 7.44
N ILE A 71 1.98 -5.05 7.50
CA ILE A 71 1.13 -5.70 6.52
C ILE A 71 1.31 -5.04 5.15
N ILE A 72 1.30 -3.71 5.10
CA ILE A 72 1.46 -2.95 3.86
C ILE A 72 2.84 -3.22 3.23
N LEU A 73 3.90 -3.13 4.03
CA LEU A 73 5.26 -3.35 3.54
C LEU A 73 5.46 -4.77 3.02
N LYS A 74 4.87 -5.76 3.70
CA LYS A 74 4.94 -7.14 3.24
C LYS A 74 4.22 -7.33 1.91
N ALA A 75 3.07 -6.68 1.73
CA ALA A 75 2.34 -6.71 0.47
C ALA A 75 3.17 -6.12 -0.67
N LEU A 76 3.87 -5.02 -0.41
CA LEU A 76 4.74 -4.39 -1.40
C LEU A 76 5.95 -5.25 -1.73
N GLN A 77 6.57 -5.87 -0.74
CA GLN A 77 7.70 -6.78 -0.95
C GLN A 77 7.32 -7.95 -1.86
N ALA A 78 6.10 -8.45 -1.71
CA ALA A 78 5.62 -9.58 -2.54
C ALA A 78 5.52 -9.22 -4.02
N GLN A 79 5.47 -7.93 -4.37
CA GLN A 79 5.41 -7.48 -5.76
C GLN A 79 6.79 -7.19 -6.37
N LYS A 80 7.86 -7.29 -5.59
CA LYS A 80 9.22 -7.10 -6.10
C LYS A 80 9.52 -8.14 -7.18
N GLY A 81 10.17 -7.70 -8.25
CA GLY A 81 10.46 -8.56 -9.39
C GLY A 81 9.33 -8.67 -10.39
N LYS A 82 8.11 -8.34 -10.00
CA LYS A 82 6.95 -8.31 -10.89
C LYS A 82 6.66 -6.91 -11.40
N LYS A 83 6.95 -5.90 -10.57
CA LYS A 83 6.70 -4.50 -10.87
C LYS A 83 7.86 -3.67 -10.36
N SER A 84 8.08 -2.51 -10.99
CA SER A 84 8.97 -1.50 -10.43
C SER A 84 8.18 -0.64 -9.45
N ILE A 85 8.73 -0.41 -8.28
CA ILE A 85 8.05 0.35 -7.24
C ILE A 85 8.93 1.53 -6.83
N LEU A 86 8.39 2.74 -6.93
CA LEU A 86 9.03 3.94 -6.43
C LEU A 86 8.28 4.41 -5.19
N LEU A 87 8.97 4.38 -4.05
CA LEU A 87 8.41 4.79 -2.77
C LEU A 87 9.00 6.14 -2.36
N VAL A 88 8.13 7.06 -1.98
CA VAL A 88 8.55 8.31 -1.35
C VAL A 88 8.20 8.19 0.14
N SER A 89 9.21 8.27 1.00
CA SER A 89 9.00 8.13 2.43
C SER A 89 10.17 8.73 3.20
N HIS A 90 9.93 9.09 4.45
CA HIS A 90 10.98 9.49 5.38
C HIS A 90 11.11 8.48 6.55
N ARG A 91 10.47 7.32 6.44
CA ARG A 91 10.46 6.29 7.50
C ARG A 91 11.52 5.22 7.20
N GLU A 92 12.30 4.88 8.22
CA GLU A 92 13.32 3.84 8.10
C GLU A 92 12.74 2.47 7.74
N SER A 93 11.56 2.16 8.27
CA SER A 93 10.89 0.89 7.98
C SER A 93 10.58 0.73 6.49
N THR A 94 10.21 1.81 5.82
CA THR A 94 9.97 1.80 4.38
C THR A 94 11.28 1.62 3.62
N MET A 95 12.35 2.27 4.07
CA MET A 95 13.66 2.14 3.45
C MET A 95 14.20 0.72 3.54
N ALA A 96 13.85 0.00 4.60
CA ALA A 96 14.33 -1.36 4.84
C ALA A 96 13.92 -2.35 3.74
N ILE A 97 12.82 -2.10 3.03
CA ILE A 97 12.37 -2.99 1.95
C ILE A 97 12.90 -2.59 0.58
N ALA A 98 13.58 -1.45 0.47
CA ALA A 98 14.06 -0.94 -0.81
C ALA A 98 15.34 -1.65 -1.25
N ASP A 99 15.48 -1.86 -2.56
CA ASP A 99 16.70 -2.38 -3.16
C ASP A 99 17.73 -1.26 -3.36
N ARG A 100 17.24 -0.05 -3.63
CA ARG A 100 18.08 1.14 -3.82
C ARG A 100 17.39 2.32 -3.13
N ILE A 101 18.20 3.16 -2.50
CA ILE A 101 17.71 4.32 -1.74
C ILE A 101 18.38 5.58 -2.27
N TYR A 102 17.58 6.62 -2.49
CA TYR A 102 18.05 7.93 -2.91
C TYR A 102 17.61 8.98 -1.90
N ARG A 103 18.51 9.89 -1.56
CA ARG A 103 18.17 11.03 -0.73
C ARG A 103 17.94 12.24 -1.64
N VAL A 104 16.83 12.93 -1.39
CA VAL A 104 16.53 14.19 -2.07
C VAL A 104 16.76 15.32 -1.08
N LYS A 105 17.70 16.21 -1.40
CA LYS A 105 18.04 17.35 -0.55
C LYS A 105 18.51 18.51 -1.40
N ASP A 106 18.01 19.71 -1.13
CA ASP A 106 18.40 20.94 -1.82
C ASP A 106 18.30 20.82 -3.35
N GLY A 107 17.23 20.18 -3.82
CA GLY A 107 16.98 20.01 -5.24
C GLY A 107 17.84 18.95 -5.92
N ARG A 108 18.61 18.19 -5.14
CA ARG A 108 19.48 17.13 -5.67
C ARG A 108 19.07 15.76 -5.16
N MET A 109 19.24 14.74 -6.00
CA MET A 109 18.99 13.36 -5.67
C MET A 109 20.30 12.59 -5.69
N THR A 110 20.61 11.92 -4.60
CA THR A 110 21.86 11.20 -4.43
C THR A 110 21.59 9.79 -3.92
N GLU A 111 22.17 8.78 -4.56
CA GLU A 111 22.05 7.42 -4.07
C GLU A 111 22.86 7.25 -2.78
N ILE A 112 22.27 6.60 -1.80
CA ILE A 112 22.89 6.35 -0.51
C ILE A 112 23.52 4.96 -0.49
#